data_1a4fa5fe96921285b82074b59632419e
#
_entry.id   1a4fa5fe96921285b82074b59632419e
#
_cell.length_a   1.000
_cell.length_b   1.000
_cell.length_c   1.000
_cell.angle_alpha   90.00
_cell.angle_beta   90.00
_cell.angle_gamma   90.00
#
_symmetry.space_group_name_H-M   'P 1'
#
loop_
_entity.id
_entity.type
_entity.pdbx_description
1 polymer ?
#
loop_
_entity_poly.entity_id
_entity_poly.type
_entity_poly.pdbx_seq_one_letter_code
_entity_poly.pdbx_strand_id
1 'polypeptide(L)'
;FTVVHNGIITNYRELRLVLEKRGYKFETDTDTEAVAVLVKYFWDSYPENRKPDFHIVVRCAVKELEGAFSFVFKSVHFPGEVVIARRGSPLLIGVKTEKKLKVDSVDVQFGNPLEGDEYSNEPNLHSPPNFDQVNAQAPMAHASIDKLIRSQSRAFLSEDGMPQPIEFFIASDASAVVEHTKRVLYLEDDDIAHIA
;
A
#
# COMPACT_ATOMS: atom_id res chain seq x y z
N PHE A 1 13.50 1.89 -2.80
CA PHE A 1 12.13 1.56 -3.18
C PHE A 1 11.97 1.69 -4.69
N THR A 2 11.24 0.77 -5.28
CA THR A 2 10.88 0.76 -6.70
C THR A 2 9.37 0.93 -6.81
N VAL A 3 8.93 1.78 -7.72
CA VAL A 3 7.51 2.09 -7.93
C VAL A 3 7.16 1.94 -9.41
N VAL A 4 6.09 1.20 -9.70
CA VAL A 4 5.41 1.24 -10.99
C VAL A 4 4.11 2.01 -10.78
N HIS A 5 3.83 2.99 -11.63
CA HIS A 5 2.72 3.93 -11.48
C HIS A 5 1.92 4.05 -12.77
N ASN A 6 0.61 4.06 -12.60
CA ASN A 6 -0.34 4.48 -13.63
C ASN A 6 -1.32 5.46 -12.99
N GLY A 7 -1.40 6.67 -13.55
CA GLY A 7 -2.26 7.72 -13.05
C GLY A 7 -1.57 9.07 -12.92
N ILE A 8 -2.11 9.94 -12.08
CA ILE A 8 -1.61 11.31 -11.85
C ILE A 8 -1.73 11.63 -10.37
N ILE A 9 -0.62 12.08 -9.75
CA ILE A 9 -0.59 12.62 -8.40
C ILE A 9 -0.65 14.14 -8.46
N THR A 10 -1.76 14.70 -8.03
CA THR A 10 -2.04 16.14 -8.20
C THR A 10 -1.21 17.01 -7.26
N ASN A 11 -0.92 16.53 -6.04
CA ASN A 11 -0.17 17.25 -5.02
C ASN A 11 1.35 16.95 -5.02
N TYR A 12 1.90 16.30 -6.06
CA TYR A 12 3.31 15.86 -6.08
C TYR A 12 4.31 17.00 -5.93
N ARG A 13 3.98 18.22 -6.43
CA ARG A 13 4.88 19.38 -6.34
C ARG A 13 5.05 19.87 -4.91
N GLU A 14 3.97 19.89 -4.15
CA GLU A 14 3.98 20.27 -2.74
C GLU A 14 4.73 19.23 -1.91
N LEU A 15 4.47 17.94 -2.15
CA LEU A 15 5.20 16.84 -1.52
C LEU A 15 6.71 16.95 -1.82
N ARG A 16 7.08 17.19 -3.07
CA ARG A 16 8.48 17.40 -3.46
C ARG A 16 9.13 18.53 -2.68
N LEU A 17 8.51 19.70 -2.62
CA LEU A 17 9.04 20.86 -1.89
C LEU A 17 9.26 20.55 -0.40
N VAL A 18 8.36 19.80 0.22
CA VAL A 18 8.48 19.40 1.62
C VAL A 18 9.63 18.40 1.80
N LEU A 19 9.76 17.44 0.91
CA LEU A 19 10.80 16.41 0.95
C LEU A 19 12.20 17.02 0.67
N GLU A 20 12.31 17.95 -0.28
CA GLU A 20 13.55 18.69 -0.55
C GLU A 20 14.02 19.51 0.66
N LYS A 21 13.09 20.18 1.36
CA LYS A 21 13.40 20.89 2.62
C LYS A 21 13.92 19.97 3.72
N ARG A 22 13.58 18.66 3.66
CA ARG A 22 14.07 17.63 4.58
C ARG A 22 15.35 16.95 4.13
N GLY A 23 15.93 17.44 3.02
CA GLY A 23 17.22 16.99 2.50
C GLY A 23 17.14 15.84 1.49
N TYR A 24 15.95 15.43 1.05
CA TYR A 24 15.81 14.44 -0.02
C TYR A 24 16.13 15.07 -1.37
N LYS A 25 16.81 14.32 -2.22
CA LYS A 25 17.20 14.75 -3.57
C LYS A 25 16.33 14.07 -4.60
N PHE A 26 16.05 14.78 -5.66
CA PHE A 26 15.30 14.30 -6.81
C PHE A 26 16.17 14.35 -8.06
N GLU A 27 16.01 13.34 -8.92
CA GLU A 27 16.74 13.24 -10.18
C GLU A 27 15.86 13.59 -11.38
N THR A 28 14.53 13.48 -11.22
CA THR A 28 13.53 13.75 -12.27
C THR A 28 12.47 14.74 -11.77
N ASP A 29 11.61 15.19 -12.68
CA ASP A 29 10.46 16.03 -12.35
C ASP A 29 9.14 15.24 -12.35
N THR A 30 9.22 13.91 -12.23
CA THR A 30 8.03 13.04 -12.28
C THR A 30 7.32 12.98 -10.92
N ASP A 31 6.02 12.86 -10.96
CA ASP A 31 5.19 12.59 -9.79
C ASP A 31 5.50 11.21 -9.18
N THR A 32 5.87 10.25 -10.01
CA THR A 32 6.26 8.89 -9.57
C THR A 32 7.49 8.90 -8.67
N GLU A 33 8.49 9.71 -8.98
CA GLU A 33 9.66 9.84 -8.10
C GLU A 33 9.28 10.43 -6.75
N ALA A 34 8.39 11.43 -6.72
CA ALA A 34 7.91 12.00 -5.47
C ALA A 34 7.26 10.94 -4.57
N VAL A 35 6.52 9.99 -5.15
CA VAL A 35 5.95 8.85 -4.40
C VAL A 35 7.04 7.94 -3.85
N ALA A 36 8.05 7.58 -4.65
CA ALA A 36 9.15 6.72 -4.20
C ALA A 36 9.94 7.36 -3.04
N VAL A 37 10.22 8.66 -3.16
CA VAL A 37 10.91 9.42 -2.11
C VAL A 37 10.04 9.58 -0.86
N LEU A 38 8.73 9.73 -1.01
CA LEU A 38 7.79 9.80 0.11
C LEU A 38 7.76 8.48 0.90
N VAL A 39 7.73 7.34 0.20
CA VAL A 39 7.84 6.01 0.85
C VAL A 39 9.16 5.90 1.61
N LYS A 40 10.28 6.34 1.00
CA LYS A 40 11.58 6.37 1.67
C LYS A 40 11.56 7.27 2.91
N TYR A 41 10.96 8.44 2.82
CA TYR A 41 10.82 9.35 3.95
C TYR A 41 10.10 8.69 5.14
N PHE A 42 8.97 8.02 4.90
CA PHE A 42 8.28 7.30 5.97
C PHE A 42 9.14 6.17 6.53
N TRP A 43 9.82 5.40 5.68
CA TRP A 43 10.74 4.36 6.13
C TRP A 43 11.86 4.93 7.01
N ASP A 44 12.53 6.01 6.59
CA ASP A 44 13.63 6.65 7.32
C ASP A 44 13.16 7.28 8.65
N SER A 45 11.88 7.66 8.74
CA SER A 45 11.31 8.28 9.94
C SER A 45 11.17 7.34 11.14
N TYR A 46 11.23 6.02 10.92
CA TYR A 46 11.21 5.04 11.99
C TYR A 46 12.64 4.66 12.42
N PRO A 47 12.87 4.46 13.73
CA PRO A 47 14.17 4.01 14.23
C PRO A 47 14.49 2.59 13.75
N GLU A 48 15.80 2.27 13.59
CA GLU A 48 16.25 0.99 13.02
C GLU A 48 15.72 -0.25 13.76
N ASN A 49 15.59 -0.17 15.07
CA ASN A 49 15.09 -1.26 15.90
C ASN A 49 13.55 -1.40 15.92
N ARG A 50 12.83 -0.56 15.18
CA ARG A 50 11.37 -0.52 15.14
C ARG A 50 10.84 -0.20 13.73
N LYS A 51 11.46 -0.76 12.70
CA LYS A 51 10.98 -0.59 11.33
C LYS A 51 9.63 -1.29 11.16
N PRO A 52 8.65 -0.63 10.58
CA PRO A 52 7.33 -1.20 10.33
C PRO A 52 7.35 -2.15 9.14
N ASP A 53 6.32 -2.97 9.01
CA ASP A 53 6.09 -3.81 7.84
C ASP A 53 5.92 -2.98 6.56
N PHE A 54 6.26 -3.56 5.42
CA PHE A 54 6.25 -2.85 4.14
C PHE A 54 4.89 -2.23 3.80
N HIS A 55 3.81 -2.97 4.00
CA HIS A 55 2.46 -2.48 3.73
C HIS A 55 2.07 -1.29 4.62
N ILE A 56 2.62 -1.19 5.83
CA ILE A 56 2.38 -0.05 6.74
C ILE A 56 3.07 1.21 6.19
N VAL A 57 4.33 1.09 5.75
CA VAL A 57 5.08 2.22 5.15
C VAL A 57 4.36 2.75 3.92
N VAL A 58 3.95 1.85 3.03
CA VAL A 58 3.22 2.23 1.81
C VAL A 58 1.88 2.87 2.15
N ARG A 59 1.14 2.32 3.12
CA ARG A 59 -0.14 2.89 3.57
C ARG A 59 0.02 4.32 4.10
N CYS A 60 1.09 4.60 4.85
CA CYS A 60 1.39 5.96 5.30
C CYS A 60 1.62 6.89 4.12
N ALA A 61 2.42 6.46 3.13
CA ALA A 61 2.68 7.27 1.95
C ALA A 61 1.41 7.53 1.11
N VAL A 62 0.61 6.49 0.86
CA VAL A 62 -0.62 6.59 0.05
C VAL A 62 -1.66 7.53 0.66
N LYS A 63 -1.71 7.66 1.99
CA LYS A 63 -2.60 8.61 2.68
C LYS A 63 -2.29 10.07 2.37
N GLU A 64 -1.05 10.41 2.08
CA GLU A 64 -0.61 11.76 1.76
C GLU A 64 -0.80 12.12 0.28
N LEU A 65 -1.19 11.14 -0.55
CA LEU A 65 -1.33 11.35 -1.98
C LEU A 65 -2.74 11.80 -2.35
N GLU A 66 -2.80 12.78 -3.27
CA GLU A 66 -4.03 13.23 -3.91
C GLU A 66 -3.99 12.90 -5.41
N GLY A 67 -5.14 12.53 -5.97
CA GLY A 67 -5.29 12.22 -7.38
C GLY A 67 -5.83 10.81 -7.64
N ALA A 68 -5.71 10.36 -8.89
CA ALA A 68 -6.11 9.04 -9.32
C ALA A 68 -4.85 8.24 -9.70
N PHE A 69 -4.66 7.09 -9.06
CA PHE A 69 -3.44 6.32 -9.21
C PHE A 69 -3.65 4.82 -9.00
N SER A 70 -2.75 4.07 -9.56
CA SER A 70 -2.50 2.68 -9.21
C SER A 70 -1.00 2.43 -9.12
N PHE A 71 -0.57 1.75 -8.07
CA PHE A 71 0.83 1.53 -7.75
C PHE A 71 1.16 0.08 -7.51
N VAL A 72 2.39 -0.29 -7.89
CA VAL A 72 3.07 -1.50 -7.45
C VAL A 72 4.40 -1.10 -6.83
N PHE A 73 4.60 -1.46 -5.57
CA PHE A 73 5.80 -1.15 -4.81
C PHE A 73 6.62 -2.41 -4.56
N LYS A 74 7.94 -2.28 -4.71
CA LYS A 74 8.95 -3.26 -4.26
C LYS A 74 10.06 -2.56 -3.49
N SER A 75 10.75 -3.31 -2.64
CA SER A 75 11.86 -2.78 -1.86
C SER A 75 12.94 -3.81 -1.64
N VAL A 76 14.19 -3.36 -1.59
CA VAL A 76 15.34 -4.19 -1.18
C VAL A 76 15.29 -4.56 0.31
N HIS A 77 14.56 -3.78 1.12
CA HIS A 77 14.37 -4.04 2.54
C HIS A 77 13.39 -5.19 2.80
N PHE A 78 12.57 -5.53 1.80
CA PHE A 78 11.53 -6.55 1.87
C PHE A 78 11.61 -7.47 0.65
N PRO A 79 12.66 -8.32 0.57
CA PRO A 79 12.85 -9.20 -0.58
C PRO A 79 11.69 -10.21 -0.68
N GLY A 80 11.15 -10.34 -1.88
CA GLY A 80 10.00 -11.22 -2.13
C GLY A 80 8.62 -10.55 -1.96
N GLU A 81 8.55 -9.46 -1.20
CA GLU A 81 7.27 -8.77 -0.98
C GLU A 81 6.93 -7.78 -2.09
N VAL A 82 5.63 -7.65 -2.33
CA VAL A 82 5.04 -6.64 -3.23
C VAL A 82 3.85 -6.01 -2.53
N VAL A 83 3.79 -4.68 -2.51
CA VAL A 83 2.62 -3.95 -2.05
C VAL A 83 1.98 -3.23 -3.22
N ILE A 84 0.67 -3.30 -3.29
CA ILE A 84 -0.13 -2.79 -4.40
C ILE A 84 -1.18 -1.85 -3.81
N ALA A 85 -1.36 -0.67 -4.39
CA ALA A 85 -2.35 0.30 -3.93
C ALA A 85 -3.09 0.90 -5.12
N ARG A 86 -4.39 1.18 -4.94
CA ARG A 86 -5.24 1.75 -5.98
C ARG A 86 -6.16 2.84 -5.43
N ARG A 87 -6.31 3.91 -6.22
CA ARG A 87 -7.37 4.92 -6.08
C ARG A 87 -7.67 5.54 -7.45
N GLY A 88 -8.91 5.43 -7.94
CA GLY A 88 -9.37 6.04 -9.18
C GLY A 88 -8.88 5.35 -10.46
N SER A 89 -7.59 5.01 -10.58
CA SER A 89 -7.05 4.28 -11.74
C SER A 89 -7.26 2.77 -11.61
N PRO A 90 -7.55 2.04 -12.71
CA PRO A 90 -7.80 0.60 -12.64
C PRO A 90 -6.54 -0.18 -12.26
N LEU A 91 -6.74 -1.24 -11.48
CA LEU A 91 -5.70 -2.20 -11.12
C LEU A 91 -6.31 -3.56 -10.80
N LEU A 92 -5.69 -4.61 -11.28
CA LEU A 92 -6.07 -5.99 -11.00
C LEU A 92 -4.85 -6.87 -10.71
N ILE A 93 -5.11 -7.97 -10.03
CA ILE A 93 -4.12 -9.01 -9.73
C ILE A 93 -4.59 -10.30 -10.37
N GLY A 94 -3.85 -10.82 -11.34
CA GLY A 94 -4.01 -12.16 -11.87
C GLY A 94 -3.27 -13.17 -10.98
N VAL A 95 -3.91 -14.30 -10.71
CA VAL A 95 -3.30 -15.37 -9.90
C VAL A 95 -3.25 -16.64 -10.73
N LYS A 96 -2.04 -17.16 -10.97
CA LYS A 96 -1.82 -18.43 -11.67
C LYS A 96 -1.28 -19.47 -10.70
N THR A 97 -1.94 -20.60 -10.68
CA THR A 97 -1.58 -21.76 -9.85
C THR A 97 -1.99 -23.03 -10.56
N GLU A 98 -1.21 -24.10 -10.39
CA GLU A 98 -1.45 -25.39 -11.04
C GLU A 98 -2.64 -26.15 -10.43
N LYS A 99 -2.95 -25.92 -9.15
CA LYS A 99 -4.03 -26.61 -8.43
C LYS A 99 -5.21 -25.67 -8.15
N LYS A 100 -6.35 -26.27 -7.82
CA LYS A 100 -7.48 -25.51 -7.30
C LYS A 100 -7.13 -24.92 -5.95
N LEU A 101 -7.24 -23.60 -5.85
CA LEU A 101 -7.11 -22.90 -4.58
C LEU A 101 -8.40 -23.12 -3.78
N LYS A 102 -8.25 -23.52 -2.53
CA LYS A 102 -9.33 -23.45 -1.57
C LYS A 102 -9.48 -21.99 -1.17
N VAL A 103 -10.48 -21.33 -1.70
CA VAL A 103 -10.87 -20.00 -1.25
C VAL A 103 -11.61 -20.18 0.05
N ASP A 104 -10.92 -20.13 1.18
CA ASP A 104 -11.60 -19.95 2.45
C ASP A 104 -12.24 -18.57 2.48
N SER A 105 -13.45 -18.51 2.98
CA SER A 105 -14.24 -17.29 3.10
C SER A 105 -13.42 -16.14 3.64
N VAL A 106 -13.47 -15.00 2.95
CA VAL A 106 -12.87 -13.76 3.41
C VAL A 106 -13.67 -13.31 4.63
N ASP A 107 -13.12 -13.49 5.82
CA ASP A 107 -13.67 -12.86 7.02
C ASP A 107 -13.42 -11.35 6.94
N VAL A 108 -14.46 -10.63 6.61
CA VAL A 108 -14.49 -9.17 6.70
C VAL A 108 -14.78 -8.82 8.16
N GLN A 109 -13.78 -8.48 8.93
CA GLN A 109 -13.99 -7.90 10.25
C GLN A 109 -14.38 -6.44 10.08
N PHE A 110 -15.66 -6.16 10.33
CA PHE A 110 -16.11 -4.78 10.53
C PHE A 110 -15.65 -4.36 11.92
N GLY A 111 -14.69 -3.44 12.00
CA GLY A 111 -14.31 -2.83 13.26
C GLY A 111 -15.50 -2.06 13.83
N ASN A 112 -15.98 -2.48 15.00
CA ASN A 112 -17.03 -1.77 15.73
C ASN A 112 -16.39 -0.55 16.43
N PRO A 113 -16.84 0.69 16.22
CA PRO A 113 -16.19 1.86 16.77
C PRO A 113 -16.39 2.06 18.29
N LEU A 114 -17.12 1.16 18.96
CA LEU A 114 -17.67 1.41 20.30
C LEU A 114 -17.26 0.41 21.39
N GLU A 115 -16.42 -0.56 21.11
CA GLU A 115 -15.86 -1.38 22.18
C GLU A 115 -14.40 -0.99 22.39
N GLY A 116 -14.17 -0.29 23.49
CA GLY A 116 -12.85 0.11 23.93
C GLY A 116 -12.03 -1.12 24.26
N ASP A 117 -11.16 -1.49 23.35
CA ASP A 117 -10.06 -2.37 23.67
C ASP A 117 -9.11 -1.61 24.59
N GLU A 118 -9.16 -1.97 25.88
CA GLU A 118 -8.09 -1.75 26.85
C GLU A 118 -6.82 -2.47 26.36
N TYR A 119 -6.23 -2.01 25.28
CA TYR A 119 -4.85 -2.34 24.96
C TYR A 119 -3.94 -1.29 25.60
N SER A 120 -3.47 -1.69 26.80
CA SER A 120 -2.20 -1.33 27.44
C SER A 120 -1.43 -0.16 26.81
N ASN A 121 -1.03 0.78 27.64
CA ASN A 121 -0.09 1.89 27.49
C ASN A 121 1.21 1.55 26.71
N GLU A 122 1.10 1.02 25.52
CA GLU A 122 2.19 1.00 24.54
C GLU A 122 2.15 2.32 23.77
N PRO A 123 3.26 3.04 23.68
CA PRO A 123 3.31 4.27 22.87
C PRO A 123 2.96 3.91 21.44
N ASN A 124 2.00 4.62 20.90
CA ASN A 124 1.35 4.45 19.59
C ASN A 124 2.36 4.21 18.47
N LEU A 125 2.72 2.93 18.23
CA LEU A 125 3.73 2.49 17.26
C LEU A 125 3.29 2.70 15.80
N HIS A 126 2.03 3.05 15.59
CA HIS A 126 1.38 3.18 14.28
C HIS A 126 1.12 4.63 13.85
N SER A 127 1.50 5.61 14.66
CA SER A 127 1.41 7.00 14.24
C SER A 127 2.70 7.40 13.53
N PRO A 128 2.65 7.74 12.24
CA PRO A 128 3.79 8.32 11.57
C PRO A 128 4.16 9.63 12.25
N PRO A 129 5.44 10.02 12.26
CA PRO A 129 5.83 11.34 12.72
C PRO A 129 5.07 12.38 11.90
N ASN A 130 4.39 13.32 12.58
CA ASN A 130 3.50 14.31 11.98
C ASN A 130 4.14 15.00 10.76
N PHE A 131 3.64 14.67 9.58
CA PHE A 131 3.95 15.38 8.36
C PHE A 131 3.48 16.85 8.44
N ASP A 132 2.41 17.09 9.19
CA ASP A 132 1.72 18.39 9.33
C ASP A 132 2.50 19.47 10.10
N GLN A 133 3.52 19.13 10.91
CA GLN A 133 4.22 20.12 11.73
C GLN A 133 5.11 21.09 10.94
N VAL A 134 5.25 20.94 9.64
CA VAL A 134 6.10 21.80 8.80
C VAL A 134 5.30 22.79 7.96
N ASN A 135 3.98 22.63 7.87
CA ASN A 135 3.12 23.51 7.08
C ASN A 135 2.02 24.14 7.96
N ALA A 136 2.44 25.03 8.89
CA ALA A 136 1.53 25.71 9.83
C ALA A 136 0.58 26.74 9.16
N GLN A 137 0.33 26.68 7.85
CA GLN A 137 -0.50 27.64 7.14
C GLN A 137 -1.49 27.09 6.13
N ALA A 138 -1.74 25.77 6.06
CA ALA A 138 -2.85 25.24 5.28
C ALA A 138 -3.69 24.28 6.14
N PRO A 139 -4.99 24.54 6.36
CA PRO A 139 -5.85 23.57 7.02
C PRO A 139 -6.13 22.41 6.06
N MET A 140 -5.41 21.33 6.20
CA MET A 140 -5.79 20.07 5.57
C MET A 140 -7.00 19.54 6.31
N ALA A 141 -8.08 19.34 5.59
CA ALA A 141 -9.30 18.73 6.12
C ALA A 141 -8.96 17.29 6.55
N HIS A 142 -8.93 17.04 7.86
CA HIS A 142 -8.91 15.70 8.41
C HIS A 142 -10.22 14.99 8.04
N ALA A 143 -10.22 14.29 6.92
CA ALA A 143 -11.22 13.26 6.71
C ALA A 143 -10.89 12.11 7.65
N SER A 144 -11.72 11.91 8.65
CA SER A 144 -11.70 10.76 9.53
C SER A 144 -11.80 9.49 8.70
N ILE A 145 -10.68 8.83 8.49
CA ILE A 145 -10.65 7.51 7.85
C ILE A 145 -10.84 6.47 8.96
N ASP A 146 -12.06 6.42 9.45
CA ASP A 146 -12.59 5.21 10.04
C ASP A 146 -12.99 4.29 8.89
N LYS A 147 -12.49 3.05 8.97
CA LYS A 147 -13.13 1.84 8.45
C LYS A 147 -12.64 1.30 7.14
N LEU A 148 -12.03 0.25 7.30
CA LEU A 148 -12.14 -1.10 6.75
C LEU A 148 -10.79 -1.80 6.94
N ILE A 149 -10.61 -2.41 8.09
CA ILE A 149 -9.57 -3.43 8.24
C ILE A 149 -10.13 -4.66 7.52
N ARG A 150 -9.85 -4.80 6.23
CA ARG A 150 -10.02 -6.09 5.57
C ARG A 150 -9.03 -7.05 6.21
N SER A 151 -9.54 -8.14 6.76
CA SER A 151 -8.72 -9.17 7.36
C SER A 151 -7.75 -9.76 6.33
N GLN A 152 -6.60 -10.18 6.80
CA GLN A 152 -5.63 -10.92 6.00
C GLN A 152 -6.29 -12.19 5.46
N SER A 153 -6.62 -12.24 4.18
CA SER A 153 -7.05 -13.50 3.57
C SER A 153 -5.82 -14.41 3.45
N ARG A 154 -5.72 -15.39 4.33
CA ARG A 154 -4.77 -16.50 4.24
C ARG A 154 -5.21 -17.49 3.16
N ALA A 155 -5.41 -17.01 1.96
CA ALA A 155 -5.98 -17.81 0.90
C ALA A 155 -4.89 -18.26 -0.03
N PHE A 156 -4.27 -19.41 0.20
CA PHE A 156 -3.53 -20.05 -0.92
C PHE A 156 -2.84 -21.35 -0.45
N LEU A 157 -3.50 -22.09 0.40
CA LEU A 157 -3.12 -23.48 0.62
C LEU A 157 -3.86 -24.35 -0.40
N SER A 158 -3.19 -25.35 -0.96
CA SER A 158 -3.88 -26.40 -1.72
C SER A 158 -4.81 -27.19 -0.81
N GLU A 159 -5.72 -27.99 -1.38
CA GLU A 159 -6.60 -28.89 -0.61
C GLU A 159 -5.81 -29.83 0.32
N ASP A 160 -4.55 -30.09 0.01
CA ASP A 160 -3.61 -30.95 0.75
C ASP A 160 -2.82 -30.17 1.81
N GLY A 161 -3.02 -28.85 1.96
CA GLY A 161 -2.28 -28.00 2.90
C GLY A 161 -0.83 -27.72 2.50
N MET A 162 -0.40 -28.13 1.32
CA MET A 162 0.98 -27.93 0.84
C MET A 162 1.14 -26.58 0.14
N PRO A 163 2.25 -25.85 0.38
CA PRO A 163 2.54 -24.63 -0.35
C PRO A 163 2.55 -24.89 -1.86
N GLN A 164 1.90 -24.03 -2.63
CA GLN A 164 1.85 -24.12 -4.08
C GLN A 164 2.68 -23.00 -4.68
N PRO A 165 3.40 -23.26 -5.79
CA PRO A 165 3.96 -22.18 -6.58
C PRO A 165 2.82 -21.32 -7.13
N ILE A 166 2.84 -20.05 -6.81
CA ILE A 166 1.85 -19.08 -7.25
C ILE A 166 2.57 -17.98 -8.00
N GLU A 167 2.13 -17.72 -9.21
CA GLU A 167 2.58 -16.57 -9.98
C GLU A 167 1.52 -15.46 -9.90
N PHE A 168 1.96 -14.24 -9.63
CA PHE A 168 1.10 -13.06 -9.60
C PHE A 168 1.40 -12.16 -10.79
N PHE A 169 0.36 -11.72 -11.45
CA PHE A 169 0.40 -10.78 -12.55
C PHE A 169 -0.37 -9.52 -12.16
N ILE A 170 0.27 -8.37 -12.21
CA ILE A 170 -0.34 -7.12 -11.77
C ILE A 170 -0.41 -6.20 -12.99
N ALA A 171 -1.61 -5.75 -13.31
CA ALA A 171 -1.84 -4.90 -14.47
C ALA A 171 -3.02 -3.95 -14.28
N SER A 172 -3.07 -2.90 -15.05
CA SER A 172 -4.20 -1.97 -15.12
C SER A 172 -5.34 -2.46 -16.01
N ASP A 173 -5.07 -3.45 -16.90
CA ASP A 173 -6.04 -4.00 -17.83
C ASP A 173 -5.99 -5.53 -17.87
N ALA A 174 -7.16 -6.16 -17.93
CA ALA A 174 -7.29 -7.61 -17.96
C ALA A 174 -6.69 -8.23 -19.25
N SER A 175 -6.64 -7.51 -20.35
CA SER A 175 -6.05 -7.99 -21.60
C SER A 175 -4.57 -8.36 -21.44
N ALA A 176 -3.85 -7.68 -20.57
CA ALA A 176 -2.45 -7.97 -20.29
C ALA A 176 -2.25 -9.25 -19.46
N VAL A 177 -3.30 -9.79 -18.84
CA VAL A 177 -3.23 -10.91 -17.90
C VAL A 177 -3.93 -12.16 -18.42
N VAL A 178 -4.91 -12.01 -19.32
CA VAL A 178 -5.79 -13.10 -19.77
C VAL A 178 -5.05 -14.28 -20.43
N GLU A 179 -3.89 -14.03 -21.05
CA GLU A 179 -3.05 -15.08 -21.64
C GLU A 179 -2.35 -15.94 -20.57
N HIS A 180 -2.17 -15.41 -19.38
CA HIS A 180 -1.46 -16.07 -18.27
C HIS A 180 -2.40 -16.75 -17.30
N THR A 181 -3.53 -16.11 -16.98
CA THR A 181 -4.54 -16.64 -16.07
C THR A 181 -5.93 -16.07 -16.33
N LYS A 182 -6.94 -16.88 -16.00
CA LYS A 182 -8.36 -16.45 -16.00
C LYS A 182 -8.86 -16.06 -14.62
N ARG A 183 -8.01 -16.16 -13.58
CA ARG A 183 -8.35 -15.79 -12.22
C ARG A 183 -7.80 -14.42 -11.93
N VAL A 184 -8.69 -13.45 -11.78
CA VAL A 184 -8.33 -12.06 -11.51
C VAL A 184 -9.09 -11.55 -10.29
N LEU A 185 -8.39 -10.77 -9.49
CA LEU A 185 -8.94 -9.98 -8.40
C LEU A 185 -8.86 -8.51 -8.81
N TYR A 186 -10.00 -7.85 -8.86
CA TYR A 186 -10.06 -6.40 -9.05
C TYR A 186 -9.95 -5.71 -7.68
N LEU A 187 -9.06 -4.75 -7.59
CA LEU A 187 -8.97 -3.90 -6.41
C LEU A 187 -10.02 -2.78 -6.51
N GLU A 188 -10.61 -2.43 -5.39
CA GLU A 188 -11.47 -1.27 -5.25
C GLU A 188 -10.67 -0.02 -4.87
N ASP A 189 -11.30 1.15 -4.87
CA ASP A 189 -10.63 2.39 -4.48
C ASP A 189 -10.22 2.33 -3.01
N ASP A 190 -9.02 2.82 -2.75
CA ASP A 190 -8.34 2.79 -1.46
C ASP A 190 -7.94 1.39 -0.94
N ASP A 191 -8.10 0.36 -1.77
CA ASP A 191 -7.55 -0.95 -1.45
C ASP A 191 -6.02 -0.95 -1.47
N ILE A 192 -5.45 -1.66 -0.50
CA ILE A 192 -4.03 -2.00 -0.45
C ILE A 192 -3.92 -3.53 -0.34
N ALA A 193 -3.25 -4.15 -1.31
CA ALA A 193 -2.94 -5.57 -1.30
C ALA A 193 -1.45 -5.79 -1.00
N HIS A 194 -1.15 -6.79 -0.17
CA HIS A 194 0.21 -7.19 0.18
C HIS A 194 0.41 -8.64 -0.21
N ILE A 195 1.43 -8.90 -1.00
CA ILE A 195 1.89 -10.22 -1.41
C ILE A 195 3.25 -10.45 -0.75
N ALA A 196 3.37 -11.52 0.03
CA ALA A 196 4.57 -11.91 0.77
C ALA A 196 4.83 -13.41 0.64
#